data_6023ecb34b2a72e749c55d62d33a273d
#
_entry.id   6023ecb34b2a72e749c55d62d33a273d
#
_cell.length_a   1.000
_cell.length_b   1.000
_cell.length_c   1.000
_cell.angle_alpha   90.00
_cell.angle_beta   90.00
_cell.angle_gamma   90.00
#
_symmetry.space_group_name_H-M   'P 1'
#
loop_
_entity.id
_entity.type
_entity.pdbx_description
1 polymer ?
#
loop_
_entity_poly.entity_id
_entity_poly.type
_entity_poly.pdbx_seq_one_letter_code
_entity_poly.pdbx_strand_id
1 'polypeptide(L)'
;MKIDKDSPIYRLRHSLAHILAQAVLQIRPDAKMGFGPPVENGFYYDFDFGASPITENDLKDIQKRMIKIINQKQEFSEGFKSLEEAEALLAETDQSYKIEYAKELVETGKAENGQLGFYVNGPFIDMCEGPHLAHTGEVARGCFKLDKIAGSYWRGDEKRPMLTRIYGLAFEDKAALLDFQERRRLAEQRDHRKLGAELDIYAIDDEVGSGLPLWLPNGTILRDELEAWAKEVEFQAGYKRVSTPVITKSELYYRSGHLPYYKDAMFPPMKCDEDEEYYLRPMNCPHHHKVYASRPRSYRDLPFRLAEYGNNFRYERRGSLSGLLRVRAMCMNDAHIYCENDQVREEFHSIIKMYHDYYTHLRFADFRVCLSLHDPASDKFVGDQEEWERSEQIVREILQEAKIDFDEERGEAAFYGPKMDIQVRNLIGREETVSTCQLDFVMAERFDLEYTSRDGEAKRPYIIHRAPLSTHERFISFLIEFYGGAFPTWMSPNQVSIIPVGEHVADYAHEIHALLTSKLIRSEVDDSSAGFGKRVRNAIVSKTPNMWIIGGDEAESRSITWRRYSVKDQPTLPLDKAIDALLTMRSERMMDNFADVNIPV
;
A
#
# COMPACT_ATOMS: atom_id res chain seq x y z
N MET A 1 9.09 -7.87 6.71
CA MET A 1 10.23 -8.82 6.54
C MET A 1 10.91 -9.04 7.88
N LYS A 2 11.13 -10.29 8.32
CA LYS A 2 11.93 -10.55 9.52
C LYS A 2 13.39 -10.26 9.16
N ILE A 3 14.05 -9.41 9.96
CA ILE A 3 15.47 -9.12 9.74
C ILE A 3 16.24 -10.38 10.08
N ASP A 4 17.15 -10.78 9.21
CA ASP A 4 18.04 -11.92 9.43
C ASP A 4 18.91 -11.65 10.69
N LYS A 5 18.83 -12.56 11.68
CA LYS A 5 19.55 -12.44 12.96
C LYS A 5 21.08 -12.42 12.78
N ASP A 6 21.57 -13.03 11.70
CA ASP A 6 23.01 -13.09 11.41
C ASP A 6 23.54 -11.87 10.67
N SER A 7 22.66 -11.00 10.19
CA SER A 7 23.05 -9.80 9.45
C SER A 7 23.78 -8.77 10.33
N PRO A 8 24.78 -8.04 9.79
CA PRO A 8 25.46 -6.96 10.50
C PRO A 8 24.52 -5.87 11.00
N ILE A 9 23.44 -5.56 10.22
CA ILE A 9 22.47 -4.54 10.59
C ILE A 9 21.60 -4.97 11.77
N TYR A 10 21.31 -6.27 11.93
CA TYR A 10 20.60 -6.79 13.10
C TYR A 10 21.45 -6.56 14.36
N ARG A 11 22.73 -6.95 14.34
CA ARG A 11 23.66 -6.77 15.46
C ARG A 11 23.81 -5.30 15.85
N LEU A 12 23.92 -4.41 14.86
CA LEU A 12 23.99 -2.96 15.09
C LEU A 12 22.75 -2.46 15.82
N ARG A 13 21.57 -2.77 15.33
CA ARG A 13 20.29 -2.32 15.88
C ARG A 13 20.03 -2.89 17.27
N HIS A 14 20.35 -4.16 17.48
CA HIS A 14 20.22 -4.81 18.78
C HIS A 14 21.16 -4.21 19.82
N SER A 15 22.41 -3.96 19.45
CA SER A 15 23.36 -3.28 20.34
C SER A 15 22.95 -1.85 20.66
N LEU A 16 22.38 -1.12 19.69
CA LEU A 16 21.85 0.21 19.93
C LEU A 16 20.64 0.21 20.88
N ALA A 17 19.82 -0.85 20.89
CA ALA A 17 18.74 -1.01 21.86
C ALA A 17 19.30 -1.15 23.29
N HIS A 18 20.35 -1.93 23.50
CA HIS A 18 21.04 -2.04 24.78
C HIS A 18 21.71 -0.72 25.21
N ILE A 19 22.38 -0.04 24.27
CA ILE A 19 22.97 1.30 24.53
C ILE A 19 21.88 2.32 24.90
N LEU A 20 20.70 2.24 24.29
CA LEU A 20 19.55 3.05 24.66
C LEU A 20 19.09 2.75 26.08
N ALA A 21 18.93 1.48 26.44
CA ALA A 21 18.51 1.08 27.78
C ALA A 21 19.51 1.55 28.83
N GLN A 22 20.83 1.36 28.61
CA GLN A 22 21.88 1.89 29.48
C GLN A 22 21.82 3.41 29.64
N ALA A 23 21.59 4.15 28.53
CA ALA A 23 21.50 5.60 28.55
C ALA A 23 20.27 6.10 29.33
N VAL A 24 19.14 5.42 29.18
CA VAL A 24 17.90 5.72 29.92
C VAL A 24 18.09 5.47 31.41
N LEU A 25 18.64 4.34 31.83
CA LEU A 25 18.88 4.03 33.25
C LEU A 25 19.90 4.98 33.92
N GLN A 26 20.80 5.60 33.15
CA GLN A 26 21.67 6.67 33.68
C GLN A 26 20.92 7.96 34.02
N ILE A 27 19.74 8.19 33.43
CA ILE A 27 18.90 9.36 33.68
C ILE A 27 17.79 9.00 34.67
N ARG A 28 17.22 7.83 34.51
CA ARG A 28 16.11 7.27 35.26
C ARG A 28 16.46 5.89 35.81
N PRO A 29 17.25 5.82 36.90
CA PRO A 29 17.62 4.57 37.52
C PRO A 29 16.43 3.74 38.03
N ASP A 30 15.30 4.39 38.24
CA ASP A 30 14.03 3.82 38.68
C ASP A 30 13.19 3.20 37.55
N ALA A 31 13.59 3.36 36.28
CA ALA A 31 12.87 2.83 35.14
C ALA A 31 12.94 1.28 35.09
N LYS A 32 11.80 0.65 34.85
CA LYS A 32 11.73 -0.81 34.61
C LYS A 32 11.81 -1.12 33.14
N MET A 33 12.63 -2.08 32.78
CA MET A 33 12.87 -2.47 31.39
C MET A 33 11.86 -3.52 30.91
N GLY A 34 11.30 -3.28 29.72
CA GLY A 34 10.55 -4.27 28.95
C GLY A 34 11.43 -5.00 27.92
N PHE A 35 11.13 -4.82 26.62
CA PHE A 35 11.86 -5.43 25.51
C PHE A 35 12.48 -4.39 24.59
N GLY A 36 13.60 -4.76 23.95
CA GLY A 36 14.35 -3.92 23.03
C GLY A 36 14.80 -4.63 21.75
N PRO A 37 13.89 -5.13 20.90
CA PRO A 37 14.29 -5.81 19.68
C PRO A 37 14.69 -4.82 18.56
N PRO A 38 15.52 -5.27 17.60
CA PRO A 38 15.68 -4.59 16.34
C PRO A 38 14.39 -4.66 15.51
N VAL A 39 14.14 -3.59 14.71
CA VAL A 39 13.02 -3.49 13.77
C VAL A 39 13.53 -3.03 12.39
N GLU A 40 12.69 -3.11 11.37
CA GLU A 40 13.04 -2.93 9.96
C GLU A 40 13.92 -1.69 9.66
N ASN A 41 13.65 -0.54 10.29
CA ASN A 41 14.40 0.70 10.03
C ASN A 41 15.17 1.20 11.27
N GLY A 42 15.30 0.35 12.31
CA GLY A 42 15.94 0.77 13.54
C GLY A 42 15.78 -0.20 14.68
N PHE A 43 15.48 0.36 15.83
CA PHE A 43 15.33 -0.37 17.09
C PHE A 43 14.34 0.36 18.00
N TYR A 44 13.88 -0.31 19.04
CA TYR A 44 13.18 0.36 20.14
C TYR A 44 13.55 -0.28 21.47
N TYR A 45 13.13 0.35 22.56
CA TYR A 45 13.12 -0.24 23.88
C TYR A 45 11.93 0.25 24.68
N ASP A 46 11.29 -0.66 25.43
CA ASP A 46 10.12 -0.40 26.26
C ASP A 46 10.52 -0.17 27.70
N PHE A 47 9.95 0.87 28.33
CA PHE A 47 10.22 1.22 29.72
C PHE A 47 8.93 1.53 30.47
N ASP A 48 8.88 1.17 31.75
CA ASP A 48 7.92 1.71 32.71
C ASP A 48 8.62 2.77 33.55
N PHE A 49 8.17 4.01 33.42
CA PHE A 49 8.68 5.16 34.17
C PHE A 49 7.82 5.52 35.38
N GLY A 50 6.83 4.68 35.74
CA GLY A 50 5.88 4.96 36.81
C GLY A 50 5.13 6.28 36.58
N ALA A 51 5.06 7.11 37.62
CA ALA A 51 4.29 8.36 37.59
C ALA A 51 4.92 9.52 36.80
N SER A 52 6.17 9.38 36.35
CA SER A 52 6.93 10.47 35.70
C SER A 52 7.50 10.02 34.36
N PRO A 53 6.67 9.87 33.29
CA PRO A 53 7.15 9.45 31.99
C PRO A 53 8.10 10.47 31.38
N ILE A 54 8.98 9.99 30.49
CA ILE A 54 9.83 10.86 29.68
C ILE A 54 9.03 11.45 28.52
N THR A 55 9.54 12.55 27.97
CA THR A 55 8.95 13.29 26.85
C THR A 55 9.89 13.32 25.65
N GLU A 56 9.42 13.75 24.50
CA GLU A 56 10.26 13.93 23.30
C GLU A 56 11.45 14.89 23.53
N ASN A 57 11.33 15.83 24.47
CA ASN A 57 12.42 16.75 24.81
C ASN A 57 13.61 16.01 25.41
N ASP A 58 13.38 14.90 26.11
CA ASP A 58 14.42 14.11 26.77
C ASP A 58 15.24 13.28 25.78
N LEU A 59 14.70 13.01 24.57
CA LEU A 59 15.36 12.21 23.54
C LEU A 59 16.75 12.75 23.16
N LYS A 60 16.91 14.07 23.14
CA LYS A 60 18.20 14.70 22.80
C LYS A 60 19.26 14.39 23.85
N ASP A 61 18.91 14.37 25.13
CA ASP A 61 19.85 14.10 26.22
C ASP A 61 20.15 12.60 26.33
N ILE A 62 19.15 11.75 26.12
CA ILE A 62 19.36 10.30 25.99
C ILE A 62 20.33 10.01 24.85
N GLN A 63 20.12 10.60 23.66
CA GLN A 63 21.00 10.39 22.51
C GLN A 63 22.45 10.85 22.76
N LYS A 64 22.64 11.98 23.45
CA LYS A 64 23.99 12.41 23.86
C LYS A 64 24.68 11.40 24.78
N ARG A 65 23.93 10.77 25.71
CA ARG A 65 24.47 9.71 26.57
C ARG A 65 24.78 8.46 25.79
N MET A 66 23.94 8.04 24.86
CA MET A 66 24.23 6.93 23.94
C MET A 66 25.57 7.16 23.22
N ILE A 67 25.79 8.37 22.66
CA ILE A 67 27.06 8.73 22.01
C ILE A 67 28.25 8.64 22.97
N LYS A 68 28.09 9.02 24.25
CA LYS A 68 29.15 8.86 25.26
C LYS A 68 29.47 7.40 25.52
N ILE A 69 28.44 6.54 25.63
CA ILE A 69 28.61 5.08 25.82
C ILE A 69 29.33 4.47 24.62
N ILE A 70 28.94 4.84 23.39
CA ILE A 70 29.58 4.40 22.15
C ILE A 70 31.09 4.74 22.14
N ASN A 71 31.44 5.97 22.54
CA ASN A 71 32.84 6.41 22.60
C ASN A 71 33.67 5.71 23.66
N GLN A 72 33.05 5.08 24.66
CA GLN A 72 33.73 4.29 25.67
C GLN A 72 34.23 2.92 25.18
N LYS A 73 33.75 2.48 23.98
CA LYS A 73 34.10 1.21 23.35
C LYS A 73 33.92 0.00 24.30
N GLN A 74 32.79 -0.03 25.02
CA GLN A 74 32.43 -1.11 25.93
C GLN A 74 32.24 -2.42 25.13
N GLU A 75 32.91 -3.50 25.59
CA GLU A 75 32.77 -4.83 25.01
C GLU A 75 31.41 -5.42 25.36
N PHE A 76 30.77 -6.14 24.40
CA PHE A 76 29.62 -6.98 24.67
C PHE A 76 30.08 -8.38 25.01
N SER A 77 29.70 -8.85 26.18
CA SER A 77 30.02 -10.21 26.62
C SER A 77 28.75 -10.98 26.96
N GLU A 78 28.65 -12.18 26.41
CA GLU A 78 27.55 -13.10 26.66
C GLU A 78 27.80 -13.89 27.95
N GLY A 79 26.76 -14.18 28.70
CA GLY A 79 26.75 -15.02 29.86
C GLY A 79 25.41 -15.72 30.02
N PHE A 80 25.43 -16.82 30.77
CA PHE A 80 24.21 -17.60 31.05
C PHE A 80 23.98 -17.67 32.56
N LYS A 81 22.70 -17.65 32.95
CA LYS A 81 22.26 -17.70 34.34
C LYS A 81 21.13 -18.69 34.53
N SER A 82 21.10 -19.37 35.67
CA SER A 82 19.91 -20.11 36.09
C SER A 82 18.74 -19.14 36.39
N LEU A 83 17.53 -19.66 36.48
CA LEU A 83 16.38 -18.84 36.86
C LEU A 83 16.56 -18.13 38.20
N GLU A 84 17.11 -18.87 39.19
CA GLU A 84 17.35 -18.35 40.54
C GLU A 84 18.38 -17.19 40.55
N GLU A 85 19.47 -17.34 39.79
CA GLU A 85 20.50 -16.31 39.64
C GLU A 85 19.94 -15.09 38.86
N ALA A 86 19.11 -15.34 37.83
CA ALA A 86 18.46 -14.28 37.05
C ALA A 86 17.46 -13.48 37.91
N GLU A 87 16.64 -14.17 38.70
CA GLU A 87 15.70 -13.51 39.60
C GLU A 87 16.41 -12.66 40.66
N ALA A 88 17.45 -13.18 41.26
CA ALA A 88 18.25 -12.43 42.27
C ALA A 88 18.83 -11.14 41.66
N LEU A 89 19.48 -11.26 40.47
CA LEU A 89 20.09 -10.12 39.79
C LEU A 89 19.05 -9.07 39.37
N LEU A 90 17.94 -9.49 38.80
CA LEU A 90 16.88 -8.61 38.29
C LEU A 90 16.08 -7.96 39.44
N ALA A 91 16.00 -8.63 40.61
CA ALA A 91 15.38 -8.08 41.80
C ALA A 91 16.19 -6.95 42.43
N GLU A 92 17.53 -7.02 42.39
CA GLU A 92 18.41 -5.94 42.87
C GLU A 92 18.15 -4.60 42.21
N THR A 93 17.69 -4.61 40.95
CA THR A 93 17.37 -3.41 40.14
C THR A 93 15.90 -3.23 39.90
N ASP A 94 15.00 -3.91 40.61
CA ASP A 94 13.53 -3.87 40.51
C ASP A 94 12.98 -4.10 39.08
N GLN A 95 13.58 -5.03 38.32
CA GLN A 95 13.22 -5.32 36.95
C GLN A 95 12.08 -6.36 36.84
N SER A 96 10.90 -6.03 37.38
CA SER A 96 9.75 -6.95 37.52
C SER A 96 9.27 -7.56 36.20
N TYR A 97 9.27 -6.81 35.08
CA TYR A 97 8.89 -7.31 33.77
C TYR A 97 9.86 -8.37 33.22
N LYS A 98 11.14 -8.20 33.46
CA LYS A 98 12.18 -9.18 33.09
C LYS A 98 12.10 -10.44 33.93
N ILE A 99 11.80 -10.33 35.23
CA ILE A 99 11.57 -11.48 36.11
C ILE A 99 10.38 -12.31 35.63
N GLU A 100 9.25 -11.65 35.32
CA GLU A 100 8.06 -12.32 34.76
C GLU A 100 8.43 -13.09 33.49
N TYR A 101 9.16 -12.47 32.57
CA TYR A 101 9.55 -13.09 31.32
C TYR A 101 10.55 -14.25 31.50
N ALA A 102 11.49 -14.12 32.42
CA ALA A 102 12.43 -15.19 32.77
C ALA A 102 11.70 -16.47 33.23
N LYS A 103 10.70 -16.32 34.10
CA LYS A 103 9.87 -17.45 34.57
C LYS A 103 9.17 -18.14 33.41
N GLU A 104 8.53 -17.36 32.55
CA GLU A 104 7.81 -17.91 31.39
C GLU A 104 8.72 -18.65 30.41
N LEU A 105 9.92 -18.13 30.14
CA LEU A 105 10.89 -18.83 29.27
C LEU A 105 11.24 -20.22 29.79
N VAL A 106 11.39 -20.34 31.09
CA VAL A 106 11.70 -21.64 31.75
C VAL A 106 10.45 -22.53 31.76
N GLU A 107 9.28 -22.02 32.15
CA GLU A 107 8.04 -22.76 32.21
C GLU A 107 7.59 -23.28 30.82
N THR A 108 7.82 -22.51 29.77
CA THR A 108 7.46 -22.89 28.38
C THR A 108 8.53 -23.73 27.68
N GLY A 109 9.65 -24.06 28.38
CA GLY A 109 10.76 -24.84 27.81
C GLY A 109 11.55 -24.13 26.72
N LYS A 110 11.44 -22.81 26.61
CA LYS A 110 12.21 -22.01 25.65
C LYS A 110 13.61 -21.63 26.13
N ALA A 111 13.89 -21.79 27.42
CA ALA A 111 15.22 -21.62 27.98
C ALA A 111 16.07 -22.86 27.65
N GLU A 112 17.12 -22.73 26.87
CA GLU A 112 18.00 -23.83 26.50
C GLU A 112 18.70 -24.41 27.76
N ASN A 113 18.45 -25.69 28.04
CA ASN A 113 18.94 -26.37 29.23
C ASN A 113 18.59 -25.65 30.56
N GLY A 114 17.49 -24.90 30.61
CA GLY A 114 17.07 -24.10 31.76
C GLY A 114 17.95 -22.88 32.02
N GLN A 115 18.81 -22.51 31.08
CA GLN A 115 19.69 -21.34 31.18
C GLN A 115 19.12 -20.16 30.41
N LEU A 116 19.22 -18.97 30.98
CA LEU A 116 18.79 -17.70 30.42
C LEU A 116 20.00 -16.89 29.95
N GLY A 117 19.95 -16.42 28.69
CA GLY A 117 21.02 -15.60 28.13
C GLY A 117 21.03 -14.18 28.69
N PHE A 118 22.20 -13.68 28.99
CA PHE A 118 22.47 -12.31 29.43
C PHE A 118 23.61 -11.70 28.64
N TYR A 119 23.50 -10.41 28.35
CA TYR A 119 24.60 -9.65 27.77
C TYR A 119 25.00 -8.49 28.68
N VAL A 120 26.31 -8.28 28.78
CA VAL A 120 26.90 -7.21 29.56
C VAL A 120 27.65 -6.27 28.63
N ASN A 121 27.46 -4.96 28.80
CA ASN A 121 28.32 -3.95 28.21
C ASN A 121 28.62 -2.83 29.24
N GLY A 122 29.89 -2.76 29.66
CA GLY A 122 30.32 -1.91 30.77
C GLY A 122 29.54 -2.20 32.07
N PRO A 123 28.89 -1.22 32.68
CA PRO A 123 28.09 -1.41 33.89
C PRO A 123 26.66 -1.93 33.64
N PHE A 124 26.24 -2.08 32.39
CA PHE A 124 24.88 -2.47 32.01
C PHE A 124 24.80 -3.98 31.74
N ILE A 125 23.78 -4.60 32.29
CA ILE A 125 23.45 -6.01 32.06
C ILE A 125 21.96 -6.13 31.70
N ASP A 126 21.63 -6.94 30.69
CA ASP A 126 20.26 -7.23 30.30
C ASP A 126 20.09 -8.69 29.91
N MET A 127 18.88 -9.24 30.13
CA MET A 127 18.48 -10.57 29.68
C MET A 127 18.15 -10.52 28.21
N CYS A 128 18.90 -11.24 27.37
CA CYS A 128 18.85 -11.17 25.92
C CYS A 128 19.48 -12.39 25.26
N GLU A 129 19.01 -12.76 24.06
CA GLU A 129 19.52 -13.89 23.26
C GLU A 129 20.62 -13.49 22.27
N GLY A 130 20.96 -12.20 22.19
CA GLY A 130 21.90 -11.71 21.16
C GLY A 130 21.36 -11.86 19.72
N PRO A 131 22.25 -11.84 18.70
CA PRO A 131 23.65 -11.43 18.78
C PRO A 131 23.86 -9.91 18.86
N HIS A 132 25.05 -9.51 19.29
CA HIS A 132 25.48 -8.11 19.37
C HIS A 132 26.75 -7.84 18.56
N LEU A 133 27.15 -6.56 18.48
CA LEU A 133 28.48 -6.13 18.05
C LEU A 133 29.54 -6.61 19.05
N ALA A 134 30.80 -6.65 18.64
CA ALA A 134 31.88 -7.00 19.59
C ALA A 134 32.04 -5.91 20.66
N HIS A 135 31.94 -4.65 20.28
CA HIS A 135 31.99 -3.53 21.24
C HIS A 135 31.19 -2.31 20.73
N THR A 136 30.75 -1.44 21.63
CA THR A 136 29.94 -0.27 21.30
C THR A 136 30.61 0.69 20.31
N GLY A 137 31.93 0.71 20.21
CA GLY A 137 32.69 1.55 19.30
C GLY A 137 32.64 1.15 17.83
N GLU A 138 32.02 0.02 17.46
CA GLU A 138 31.74 -0.36 16.07
C GLU A 138 30.56 0.43 15.48
N VAL A 139 29.76 1.11 16.31
CA VAL A 139 28.67 1.95 15.86
C VAL A 139 29.21 3.14 15.07
N ALA A 140 28.95 3.19 13.77
CA ALA A 140 29.41 4.25 12.89
C ALA A 140 28.88 5.63 13.32
N ARG A 141 29.69 6.66 13.18
CA ARG A 141 29.29 8.01 13.59
C ARG A 141 28.12 8.52 12.76
N GLY A 142 27.00 8.86 13.43
CA GLY A 142 25.84 9.44 12.79
C GLY A 142 24.93 8.45 12.06
N CYS A 143 25.13 7.14 12.24
CA CYS A 143 24.32 6.09 11.64
C CYS A 143 22.96 5.87 12.35
N PHE A 144 22.73 6.48 13.50
CA PHE A 144 21.49 6.36 14.25
C PHE A 144 20.95 7.72 14.73
N LYS A 145 19.64 7.76 15.03
CA LYS A 145 18.96 8.90 15.63
C LYS A 145 17.76 8.40 16.43
N LEU A 146 17.56 8.90 17.65
CA LEU A 146 16.30 8.68 18.36
C LEU A 146 15.18 9.44 17.64
N ASP A 147 14.04 8.78 17.49
CA ASP A 147 12.98 9.23 16.57
C ASP A 147 11.76 9.78 17.31
N LYS A 148 11.08 8.91 18.05
CA LYS A 148 9.82 9.24 18.72
C LYS A 148 9.56 8.38 19.95
N ILE A 149 8.56 8.79 20.72
CA ILE A 149 8.01 8.04 21.85
C ILE A 149 6.58 7.59 21.51
N ALA A 150 6.20 6.39 21.96
CA ALA A 150 4.82 5.89 21.85
C ALA A 150 4.45 5.05 23.06
N GLY A 151 3.16 4.93 23.35
CA GLY A 151 2.65 3.95 24.32
C GLY A 151 2.66 2.54 23.71
N SER A 152 2.94 1.54 24.53
CA SER A 152 2.86 0.13 24.14
C SER A 152 2.40 -0.69 25.35
N TYR A 153 1.31 -1.42 25.22
CA TYR A 153 0.88 -2.31 26.30
C TYR A 153 1.86 -3.48 26.48
N TRP A 154 2.15 -3.83 27.74
CA TRP A 154 2.99 -4.98 28.05
C TRP A 154 2.46 -6.22 27.35
N ARG A 155 3.29 -6.82 26.49
CA ARG A 155 2.95 -8.00 25.65
C ARG A 155 1.75 -7.80 24.69
N GLY A 156 1.41 -6.57 24.37
CA GLY A 156 0.30 -6.26 23.47
C GLY A 156 -1.10 -6.47 24.08
N ASP A 157 -1.19 -6.71 25.38
CA ASP A 157 -2.47 -6.89 26.08
C ASP A 157 -2.95 -5.57 26.68
N GLU A 158 -4.06 -5.03 26.16
CA GLU A 158 -4.66 -3.77 26.62
C GLU A 158 -5.08 -3.76 28.11
N LYS A 159 -5.19 -4.94 28.73
CA LYS A 159 -5.50 -5.08 30.16
C LYS A 159 -4.26 -4.96 31.06
N ARG A 160 -3.06 -4.91 30.47
CA ARG A 160 -1.78 -4.83 31.17
C ARG A 160 -1.24 -3.41 31.17
N PRO A 161 -0.22 -3.11 32.01
CA PRO A 161 0.38 -1.78 32.08
C PRO A 161 0.83 -1.25 30.71
N MET A 162 0.59 0.01 30.46
CA MET A 162 1.08 0.72 29.27
C MET A 162 2.50 1.22 29.53
N LEU A 163 3.46 0.71 28.78
CA LEU A 163 4.86 1.11 28.79
C LEU A 163 5.13 2.24 27.82
N THR A 164 6.21 2.97 28.04
CA THR A 164 6.73 3.97 27.12
C THR A 164 7.75 3.34 26.20
N ARG A 165 7.48 3.31 24.90
CA ARG A 165 8.38 2.79 23.86
C ARG A 165 9.16 3.95 23.25
N ILE A 166 10.49 3.85 23.30
CA ILE A 166 11.39 4.80 22.65
C ILE A 166 11.90 4.19 21.37
N TYR A 167 11.62 4.82 20.22
CA TYR A 167 12.11 4.38 18.91
C TYR A 167 13.40 5.08 18.53
N GLY A 168 14.31 4.33 17.88
CA GLY A 168 15.49 4.85 17.23
C GLY A 168 15.60 4.34 15.79
N LEU A 169 15.99 5.21 14.86
CA LEU A 169 16.39 4.86 13.51
C LEU A 169 17.87 4.42 13.51
N ALA A 170 18.22 3.38 12.75
CA ALA A 170 19.61 2.94 12.62
C ALA A 170 19.84 2.28 11.25
N PHE A 171 20.91 2.73 10.60
CA PHE A 171 21.34 2.29 9.27
C PHE A 171 22.84 2.02 9.28
N GLU A 172 23.39 1.48 8.20
CA GLU A 172 24.80 1.11 8.08
C GLU A 172 25.73 2.30 8.29
N ASP A 173 25.31 3.47 7.77
CA ASP A 173 26.08 4.69 7.87
C ASP A 173 25.19 5.96 7.95
N LYS A 174 25.84 7.12 8.02
CA LYS A 174 25.15 8.41 8.08
C LYS A 174 24.41 8.75 6.77
N ALA A 175 24.94 8.34 5.62
CA ALA A 175 24.34 8.67 4.33
C ALA A 175 23.00 7.92 4.16
N ALA A 176 22.95 6.64 4.51
CA ALA A 176 21.75 5.83 4.51
C ALA A 176 20.68 6.37 5.49
N LEU A 177 21.10 6.81 6.69
CA LEU A 177 20.16 7.46 7.62
C LEU A 177 19.57 8.75 7.07
N LEU A 178 20.39 9.62 6.47
CA LEU A 178 19.93 10.89 5.88
C LEU A 178 19.01 10.66 4.68
N ASP A 179 19.33 9.69 3.83
CA ASP A 179 18.49 9.30 2.70
C ASP A 179 17.12 8.81 3.18
N PHE A 180 17.10 7.93 4.19
CA PHE A 180 15.84 7.48 4.78
C PHE A 180 15.02 8.64 5.38
N GLN A 181 15.66 9.56 6.08
CA GLN A 181 14.97 10.72 6.65
C GLN A 181 14.38 11.64 5.56
N GLU A 182 15.09 11.83 4.46
CA GLU A 182 14.58 12.62 3.33
C GLU A 182 13.42 11.90 2.63
N ARG A 183 13.55 10.59 2.38
CA ARG A 183 12.43 9.79 1.83
C ARG A 183 11.19 9.83 2.74
N ARG A 184 11.38 9.75 4.05
CA ARG A 184 10.29 9.85 5.03
C ARG A 184 9.63 11.24 4.99
N ARG A 185 10.43 12.32 4.92
CA ARG A 185 9.92 13.68 4.80
C ARG A 185 9.10 13.86 3.51
N LEU A 186 9.59 13.33 2.41
CA LEU A 186 8.85 13.33 1.14
C LEU A 186 7.57 12.52 1.23
N ALA A 187 7.58 11.35 1.88
CA ALA A 187 6.40 10.54 2.10
C ALA A 187 5.33 11.28 2.93
N GLU A 188 5.73 11.96 4.00
CA GLU A 188 4.83 12.79 4.81
C GLU A 188 4.24 13.96 4.01
N GLN A 189 5.00 14.56 3.10
CA GLN A 189 4.52 15.62 2.21
C GLN A 189 3.59 15.12 1.11
N ARG A 190 3.77 13.87 0.67
CA ARG A 190 2.99 13.24 -0.40
C ARG A 190 1.90 12.31 0.12
N ASP A 191 1.70 12.24 1.43
CA ASP A 191 0.66 11.40 2.04
C ASP A 191 -0.70 11.67 1.38
N HIS A 192 -1.33 10.63 0.84
CA HIS A 192 -2.60 10.73 0.13
C HIS A 192 -3.74 11.29 0.97
N ARG A 193 -3.67 11.18 2.31
CA ARG A 193 -4.66 11.76 3.23
C ARG A 193 -4.55 13.28 3.26
N LYS A 194 -3.32 13.79 3.27
CA LYS A 194 -3.03 15.22 3.25
C LYS A 194 -3.33 15.81 1.88
N LEU A 195 -2.71 15.27 0.84
CA LEU A 195 -2.90 15.76 -0.53
C LEU A 195 -4.34 15.55 -1.02
N GLY A 196 -5.00 14.47 -0.61
CA GLY A 196 -6.40 14.21 -0.93
C GLY A 196 -7.34 15.30 -0.41
N ALA A 197 -7.08 15.81 0.81
CA ALA A 197 -7.83 16.93 1.37
C ALA A 197 -7.41 18.27 0.73
N GLU A 198 -6.11 18.53 0.54
CA GLU A 198 -5.60 19.77 -0.06
C GLU A 198 -6.04 19.97 -1.53
N LEU A 199 -6.26 18.89 -2.26
CA LEU A 199 -6.64 18.88 -3.68
C LEU A 199 -8.13 18.55 -3.90
N ASP A 200 -8.94 18.52 -2.85
CA ASP A 200 -10.37 18.22 -2.90
C ASP A 200 -10.70 16.91 -3.66
N ILE A 201 -9.91 15.85 -3.37
CA ILE A 201 -10.08 14.55 -4.03
C ILE A 201 -11.13 13.72 -3.30
N TYR A 202 -11.05 13.61 -1.97
CA TYR A 202 -12.01 12.88 -1.16
C TYR A 202 -12.13 13.42 0.25
N ALA A 203 -13.21 13.07 0.93
CA ALA A 203 -13.43 13.36 2.34
C ALA A 203 -13.87 12.10 3.11
N ILE A 204 -13.58 12.06 4.39
CA ILE A 204 -14.16 11.10 5.34
C ILE A 204 -15.01 11.90 6.32
N ASP A 205 -16.25 11.48 6.49
CA ASP A 205 -17.22 12.12 7.36
C ASP A 205 -17.69 11.15 8.45
N ASP A 206 -17.79 11.61 9.68
CA ASP A 206 -18.16 10.75 10.82
C ASP A 206 -19.63 10.31 10.77
N GLU A 207 -20.53 11.10 10.17
CA GLU A 207 -21.95 10.73 10.02
C GLU A 207 -22.13 9.66 8.93
N VAL A 208 -21.27 9.68 7.89
CA VAL A 208 -21.23 8.63 6.87
C VAL A 208 -20.57 7.37 7.42
N GLY A 209 -19.49 7.54 8.15
CA GLY A 209 -18.78 6.47 8.85
C GLY A 209 -17.34 6.25 8.43
N SER A 210 -16.55 5.72 9.36
CA SER A 210 -15.12 5.47 9.15
C SER A 210 -14.88 4.44 8.04
N GLY A 211 -13.96 4.74 7.11
CA GLY A 211 -13.62 3.85 5.98
C GLY A 211 -14.65 3.87 4.83
N LEU A 212 -15.53 4.85 4.81
CA LEU A 212 -16.49 5.10 3.74
C LEU A 212 -16.15 6.44 3.07
N PRO A 213 -15.24 6.48 2.09
CA PRO A 213 -14.79 7.72 1.49
C PRO A 213 -15.90 8.35 0.62
N LEU A 214 -16.09 9.66 0.79
CA LEU A 214 -16.86 10.51 -0.11
C LEU A 214 -15.91 10.99 -1.20
N TRP A 215 -16.14 10.57 -2.43
CA TRP A 215 -15.41 11.09 -3.57
C TRP A 215 -15.93 12.48 -3.94
N LEU A 216 -15.05 13.47 -3.84
CA LEU A 216 -15.33 14.83 -4.25
C LEU A 216 -15.25 14.96 -5.80
N PRO A 217 -15.68 16.09 -6.40
CA PRO A 217 -15.64 16.24 -7.86
C PRO A 217 -14.29 15.91 -8.49
N ASN A 218 -13.19 16.38 -7.90
CA ASN A 218 -11.85 16.11 -8.41
C ASN A 218 -11.47 14.61 -8.35
N GLY A 219 -11.82 13.94 -7.28
CA GLY A 219 -11.57 12.50 -7.15
C GLY A 219 -12.47 11.66 -8.06
N THR A 220 -13.69 12.09 -8.29
CA THR A 220 -14.60 11.43 -9.24
C THR A 220 -14.03 11.47 -10.66
N ILE A 221 -13.46 12.60 -11.08
CA ILE A 221 -12.78 12.71 -12.38
C ILE A 221 -11.60 11.72 -12.49
N LEU A 222 -10.76 11.61 -11.45
CA LEU A 222 -9.65 10.64 -11.45
C LEU A 222 -10.16 9.20 -11.63
N ARG A 223 -11.24 8.84 -10.93
CA ARG A 223 -11.88 7.52 -11.07
C ARG A 223 -12.41 7.30 -12.49
N ASP A 224 -13.14 8.27 -13.03
CA ASP A 224 -13.75 8.15 -14.35
C ASP A 224 -12.72 8.00 -15.46
N GLU A 225 -11.61 8.74 -15.41
CA GLU A 225 -10.53 8.65 -16.40
C GLU A 225 -9.80 7.29 -16.32
N LEU A 226 -9.51 6.80 -15.11
CA LEU A 226 -8.91 5.46 -14.94
C LEU A 226 -9.86 4.37 -15.42
N GLU A 227 -11.15 4.48 -15.08
CA GLU A 227 -12.16 3.52 -15.48
C GLU A 227 -12.39 3.53 -16.99
N ALA A 228 -12.40 4.70 -17.62
CA ALA A 228 -12.50 4.82 -19.07
C ALA A 228 -11.32 4.13 -19.77
N TRP A 229 -10.11 4.39 -19.32
CA TRP A 229 -8.91 3.75 -19.87
C TRP A 229 -8.95 2.22 -19.71
N ALA A 230 -9.26 1.73 -18.53
CA ALA A 230 -9.30 0.29 -18.30
C ALA A 230 -10.42 -0.40 -19.11
N LYS A 231 -11.58 0.26 -19.29
CA LYS A 231 -12.66 -0.23 -20.15
C LYS A 231 -12.22 -0.39 -21.62
N GLU A 232 -11.42 0.54 -22.12
CA GLU A 232 -10.87 0.46 -23.48
C GLU A 232 -9.88 -0.70 -23.63
N VAL A 233 -8.93 -0.84 -22.67
CA VAL A 233 -7.96 -1.94 -22.65
C VAL A 233 -8.67 -3.29 -22.55
N GLU A 234 -9.66 -3.42 -21.67
CA GLU A 234 -10.46 -4.63 -21.50
C GLU A 234 -11.26 -4.97 -22.77
N PHE A 235 -11.86 -3.96 -23.40
CA PHE A 235 -12.59 -4.16 -24.65
C PHE A 235 -11.68 -4.70 -25.76
N GLN A 236 -10.48 -4.12 -25.91
CA GLN A 236 -9.48 -4.57 -26.89
C GLN A 236 -8.97 -5.99 -26.58
N ALA A 237 -8.89 -6.36 -25.30
CA ALA A 237 -8.53 -7.70 -24.85
C ALA A 237 -9.71 -8.71 -24.86
N GLY A 238 -10.89 -8.33 -25.39
CA GLY A 238 -12.04 -9.21 -25.57
C GLY A 238 -12.86 -9.50 -24.30
N TYR A 239 -12.71 -8.69 -23.24
CA TYR A 239 -13.55 -8.80 -22.05
C TYR A 239 -14.97 -8.31 -22.30
N LYS A 240 -15.94 -9.01 -21.71
CA LYS A 240 -17.36 -8.65 -21.72
C LYS A 240 -17.72 -8.03 -20.37
N ARG A 241 -18.26 -6.82 -20.41
CA ARG A 241 -18.63 -6.13 -19.18
C ARG A 241 -19.97 -6.60 -18.66
N VAL A 242 -20.02 -6.75 -17.34
CA VAL A 242 -21.24 -7.06 -16.58
C VAL A 242 -21.45 -6.05 -15.46
N SER A 243 -22.65 -6.04 -14.90
CA SER A 243 -22.99 -5.29 -13.70
C SER A 243 -23.89 -6.17 -12.84
N THR A 244 -23.49 -6.38 -11.59
CA THR A 244 -24.17 -7.31 -10.70
C THR A 244 -24.61 -6.62 -9.40
N PRO A 245 -25.65 -7.13 -8.69
CA PRO A 245 -26.15 -6.51 -7.48
C PRO A 245 -25.10 -6.46 -6.35
N VAL A 246 -25.18 -5.43 -5.52
CA VAL A 246 -24.30 -5.27 -4.33
C VAL A 246 -24.79 -6.03 -3.11
N ILE A 247 -26.03 -6.53 -3.15
CA ILE A 247 -26.64 -7.34 -2.09
C ILE A 247 -27.09 -8.69 -2.65
N THR A 248 -27.02 -9.72 -1.85
CA THR A 248 -27.47 -11.07 -2.22
C THR A 248 -27.86 -11.88 -1.00
N LYS A 249 -28.63 -12.96 -1.22
CA LYS A 249 -29.04 -13.90 -0.17
C LYS A 249 -27.84 -14.68 0.40
N SER A 250 -27.93 -15.06 1.65
CA SER A 250 -26.89 -15.80 2.39
C SER A 250 -26.44 -17.09 1.72
N GLU A 251 -27.36 -17.79 1.04
CA GLU A 251 -27.11 -19.09 0.38
C GLU A 251 -25.98 -19.01 -0.65
N LEU A 252 -25.87 -17.86 -1.37
CA LEU A 252 -24.79 -17.67 -2.34
C LEU A 252 -23.43 -17.68 -1.66
N TYR A 253 -23.32 -17.11 -0.46
CA TYR A 253 -22.08 -17.06 0.32
C TYR A 253 -21.77 -18.36 1.06
N TYR A 254 -22.76 -19.14 1.44
CA TYR A 254 -22.54 -20.51 1.90
C TYR A 254 -22.01 -21.39 0.77
N ARG A 255 -22.60 -21.29 -0.43
CA ARG A 255 -22.15 -22.02 -1.61
C ARG A 255 -20.70 -21.71 -1.97
N SER A 256 -20.33 -20.43 -1.99
CA SER A 256 -18.98 -19.99 -2.32
C SER A 256 -17.96 -20.22 -1.18
N GLY A 257 -18.40 -20.53 0.04
CA GLY A 257 -17.54 -20.69 1.22
C GLY A 257 -17.09 -19.38 1.87
N HIS A 258 -17.60 -18.23 1.43
CA HIS A 258 -17.37 -16.98 2.18
C HIS A 258 -17.98 -17.07 3.59
N LEU A 259 -19.11 -17.75 3.74
CA LEU A 259 -19.62 -18.16 5.03
C LEU A 259 -19.32 -19.66 5.22
N PRO A 260 -18.66 -20.07 6.33
CA PRO A 260 -18.27 -19.26 7.50
C PRO A 260 -16.86 -18.63 7.43
N TYR A 261 -16.01 -18.96 6.44
CA TYR A 261 -14.56 -18.68 6.46
C TYR A 261 -14.20 -17.19 6.39
N TYR A 262 -15.05 -16.35 5.81
CA TYR A 262 -14.81 -14.92 5.63
C TYR A 262 -15.78 -14.04 6.46
N LYS A 263 -16.56 -14.66 7.35
CA LYS A 263 -17.64 -14.01 8.11
C LYS A 263 -17.17 -12.75 8.86
N ASP A 264 -16.01 -12.79 9.49
CA ASP A 264 -15.50 -11.69 10.31
C ASP A 264 -15.15 -10.43 9.50
N ALA A 265 -14.95 -10.60 8.20
CA ALA A 265 -14.70 -9.51 7.28
C ALA A 265 -15.96 -9.06 6.50
N MET A 266 -17.09 -9.66 6.74
CA MET A 266 -18.38 -9.26 6.13
C MET A 266 -19.16 -8.34 7.05
N PHE A 267 -19.89 -7.38 6.47
CA PHE A 267 -20.92 -6.66 7.23
C PHE A 267 -21.99 -7.63 7.72
N PRO A 268 -22.59 -7.37 8.92
CA PRO A 268 -23.69 -8.19 9.42
C PRO A 268 -24.85 -8.30 8.42
N PRO A 269 -25.60 -9.41 8.42
CA PRO A 269 -26.73 -9.57 7.52
C PRO A 269 -27.85 -8.56 7.79
N MET A 270 -28.51 -8.17 6.71
CA MET A 270 -29.77 -7.45 6.75
C MET A 270 -30.92 -8.47 6.78
N LYS A 271 -31.71 -8.47 7.84
CA LYS A 271 -32.91 -9.28 7.95
C LYS A 271 -34.08 -8.52 7.35
N CYS A 272 -34.65 -9.04 6.27
CA CYS A 272 -35.76 -8.40 5.57
C CYS A 272 -37.10 -9.02 5.97
N ASP A 273 -37.16 -10.35 6.09
CA ASP A 273 -38.29 -11.16 6.57
C ASP A 273 -37.80 -12.21 7.57
N GLU A 274 -38.73 -12.99 8.19
CA GLU A 274 -38.38 -13.98 9.21
C GLU A 274 -37.33 -15.00 8.73
N ASP A 275 -37.35 -15.35 7.43
CA ASP A 275 -36.49 -16.37 6.82
C ASP A 275 -35.51 -15.84 5.73
N GLU A 276 -35.42 -14.51 5.51
CA GLU A 276 -34.57 -13.95 4.47
C GLU A 276 -33.46 -13.06 5.05
N GLU A 277 -32.21 -13.49 4.82
CA GLU A 277 -31.03 -12.73 5.15
C GLU A 277 -30.27 -12.31 3.88
N TYR A 278 -29.99 -11.02 3.76
CA TYR A 278 -29.15 -10.45 2.69
C TYR A 278 -27.85 -9.92 3.27
N TYR A 279 -26.79 -10.05 2.48
CA TYR A 279 -25.47 -9.52 2.81
C TYR A 279 -25.02 -8.51 1.76
N LEU A 280 -24.26 -7.51 2.19
CA LEU A 280 -23.42 -6.72 1.28
C LEU A 280 -22.29 -7.59 0.74
N ARG A 281 -22.03 -7.54 -0.56
CA ARG A 281 -21.00 -8.39 -1.17
C ARG A 281 -19.59 -7.99 -0.76
N PRO A 282 -18.76 -8.94 -0.29
CA PRO A 282 -17.35 -8.70 -0.01
C PRO A 282 -16.45 -8.86 -1.26
N MET A 283 -16.94 -9.57 -2.27
CA MET A 283 -16.26 -9.94 -3.53
C MET A 283 -17.26 -10.10 -4.68
N ASN A 284 -16.80 -9.96 -5.92
CA ASN A 284 -17.65 -10.06 -7.13
C ASN A 284 -17.79 -11.50 -7.64
N CYS A 285 -16.83 -12.39 -7.35
CA CYS A 285 -16.75 -13.74 -7.92
C CYS A 285 -18.04 -14.56 -7.84
N PRO A 286 -18.79 -14.65 -6.72
CA PRO A 286 -20.02 -15.45 -6.68
C PRO A 286 -21.07 -15.02 -7.70
N HIS A 287 -21.17 -13.71 -7.96
CA HIS A 287 -22.10 -13.16 -8.93
C HIS A 287 -21.66 -13.46 -10.36
N HIS A 288 -20.36 -13.33 -10.68
CA HIS A 288 -19.82 -13.67 -11.99
C HIS A 288 -20.00 -15.16 -12.31
N HIS A 289 -19.87 -16.05 -11.33
CA HIS A 289 -20.17 -17.47 -11.50
C HIS A 289 -21.62 -17.71 -11.88
N LYS A 290 -22.56 -16.95 -11.29
CA LYS A 290 -23.99 -16.98 -11.66
C LYS A 290 -24.23 -16.41 -13.05
N VAL A 291 -23.47 -15.39 -13.49
CA VAL A 291 -23.52 -14.88 -14.87
C VAL A 291 -23.02 -15.92 -15.85
N TYR A 292 -21.91 -16.60 -15.55
CA TYR A 292 -21.41 -17.72 -16.37
C TYR A 292 -22.46 -18.83 -16.51
N ALA A 293 -23.05 -19.26 -15.39
CA ALA A 293 -24.04 -20.33 -15.31
C ALA A 293 -25.41 -19.95 -15.90
N SER A 294 -25.65 -18.68 -16.29
CA SER A 294 -26.95 -18.23 -16.82
C SER A 294 -27.32 -18.85 -18.16
N ARG A 295 -26.37 -19.46 -18.85
CA ARG A 295 -26.54 -20.15 -20.15
C ARG A 295 -25.60 -21.34 -20.23
N PRO A 296 -25.99 -22.43 -20.94
CA PRO A 296 -25.08 -23.50 -21.30
C PRO A 296 -23.88 -22.96 -22.07
N ARG A 297 -22.69 -23.50 -21.83
CA ARG A 297 -21.44 -23.10 -22.47
C ARG A 297 -20.81 -24.29 -23.21
N SER A 298 -20.05 -23.98 -24.24
CA SER A 298 -19.23 -24.96 -24.95
C SER A 298 -17.78 -24.48 -25.05
N TYR A 299 -16.87 -25.33 -25.44
CA TYR A 299 -15.46 -24.99 -25.68
C TYR A 299 -15.28 -23.80 -26.63
N ARG A 300 -16.28 -23.52 -27.51
CA ARG A 300 -16.24 -22.39 -28.45
C ARG A 300 -16.48 -21.05 -27.78
N ASP A 301 -17.06 -21.07 -26.59
CA ASP A 301 -17.32 -19.86 -25.79
C ASP A 301 -16.12 -19.51 -24.92
N LEU A 302 -15.14 -20.40 -24.79
CA LEU A 302 -13.94 -20.24 -23.95
C LEU A 302 -12.72 -19.79 -24.76
N PRO A 303 -11.87 -18.92 -24.22
CA PRO A 303 -11.96 -18.33 -22.88
C PRO A 303 -13.10 -17.28 -22.79
N PHE A 304 -13.90 -17.34 -21.73
CA PHE A 304 -14.99 -16.41 -21.47
C PHE A 304 -14.57 -15.42 -20.39
N ARG A 305 -14.32 -14.17 -20.78
CA ARG A 305 -13.76 -13.11 -19.94
C ARG A 305 -14.87 -12.15 -19.52
N LEU A 306 -15.16 -12.08 -18.20
CA LEU A 306 -16.10 -11.14 -17.59
C LEU A 306 -15.35 -10.07 -16.80
N ALA A 307 -15.71 -8.80 -16.96
CA ALA A 307 -15.14 -7.68 -16.20
C ALA A 307 -16.22 -6.81 -15.57
N GLU A 308 -15.99 -6.33 -14.35
CA GLU A 308 -16.86 -5.43 -13.63
C GLU A 308 -16.06 -4.42 -12.80
N TYR A 309 -16.47 -3.16 -12.82
CA TYR A 309 -16.14 -2.23 -11.75
C TYR A 309 -17.15 -2.43 -10.62
N GLY A 310 -16.80 -3.32 -9.71
CA GLY A 310 -17.71 -3.82 -8.70
C GLY A 310 -17.52 -3.17 -7.34
N ASN A 311 -18.60 -2.60 -6.78
CA ASN A 311 -18.58 -2.10 -5.41
C ASN A 311 -18.60 -3.27 -4.43
N ASN A 312 -17.60 -3.36 -3.56
CA ASN A 312 -17.45 -4.38 -2.52
C ASN A 312 -17.38 -3.74 -1.14
N PHE A 313 -17.83 -4.48 -0.13
CA PHE A 313 -17.93 -3.98 1.23
C PHE A 313 -17.28 -4.97 2.20
N ARG A 314 -16.30 -4.50 2.98
CA ARG A 314 -15.59 -5.32 3.97
C ARG A 314 -15.61 -4.66 5.33
N TYR A 315 -15.99 -5.39 6.34
CA TYR A 315 -16.03 -4.89 7.71
C TYR A 315 -14.61 -4.88 8.32
N GLU A 316 -13.80 -3.97 7.83
CA GLU A 316 -12.45 -3.75 8.35
C GLU A 316 -12.49 -3.19 9.76
N ARG A 317 -11.62 -3.67 10.66
CA ARG A 317 -11.51 -3.16 12.02
C ARG A 317 -11.08 -1.70 12.02
N ARG A 318 -11.60 -0.89 12.93
CA ARG A 318 -11.35 0.55 13.00
C ARG A 318 -9.85 0.90 13.04
N GLY A 319 -9.05 0.13 13.77
CA GLY A 319 -7.61 0.34 13.90
C GLY A 319 -6.79 0.00 12.64
N SER A 320 -7.37 -0.72 11.66
CA SER A 320 -6.69 -1.05 10.40
C SER A 320 -7.01 -0.08 9.27
N LEU A 321 -7.99 0.82 9.43
CA LEU A 321 -8.36 1.78 8.40
C LEU A 321 -7.24 2.81 8.17
N SER A 322 -6.99 3.14 6.89
CA SER A 322 -5.90 4.05 6.50
C SER A 322 -6.24 4.84 5.23
N GLY A 323 -6.90 5.99 5.39
CA GLY A 323 -7.31 6.84 4.26
C GLY A 323 -8.00 6.05 3.16
N LEU A 324 -7.51 6.15 1.92
CA LEU A 324 -7.97 5.35 0.78
C LEU A 324 -7.27 3.97 0.67
N LEU A 325 -6.14 3.75 1.34
CA LEU A 325 -5.40 2.48 1.26
C LEU A 325 -6.18 1.30 1.84
N ARG A 326 -6.95 1.54 2.91
CA ARG A 326 -7.76 0.51 3.56
C ARG A 326 -9.10 1.07 4.00
N VAL A 327 -10.14 0.70 3.29
CA VAL A 327 -11.50 1.23 3.39
C VAL A 327 -12.51 0.11 3.63
N ARG A 328 -13.74 0.46 3.97
CA ARG A 328 -14.86 -0.48 4.14
C ARG A 328 -15.75 -0.59 2.91
N ALA A 329 -15.79 0.45 2.09
CA ALA A 329 -16.46 0.43 0.79
C ALA A 329 -15.44 0.75 -0.30
N MET A 330 -15.37 -0.08 -1.33
CA MET A 330 -14.39 0.02 -2.40
C MET A 330 -14.98 -0.40 -3.74
N CYS A 331 -14.49 0.21 -4.82
CA CYS A 331 -14.82 -0.20 -6.18
C CYS A 331 -13.62 -0.90 -6.83
N MET A 332 -13.77 -2.18 -7.15
CA MET A 332 -12.67 -3.03 -7.65
C MET A 332 -12.73 -3.18 -9.17
N ASN A 333 -11.60 -3.02 -9.84
CA ASN A 333 -11.40 -3.40 -11.25
C ASN A 333 -11.22 -4.90 -11.34
N ASP A 334 -12.30 -5.64 -11.30
CA ASP A 334 -12.31 -7.09 -11.15
C ASP A 334 -12.72 -7.80 -12.43
N ALA A 335 -12.10 -8.94 -12.71
CA ALA A 335 -12.53 -9.80 -13.81
C ALA A 335 -12.30 -11.27 -13.50
N HIS A 336 -13.14 -12.10 -14.13
CA HIS A 336 -13.09 -13.56 -14.04
C HIS A 336 -13.04 -14.15 -15.45
N ILE A 337 -12.04 -14.98 -15.70
CA ILE A 337 -11.81 -15.64 -16.96
C ILE A 337 -12.07 -17.11 -16.76
N TYR A 338 -13.02 -17.65 -17.51
CA TYR A 338 -13.34 -19.08 -17.54
C TYR A 338 -12.69 -19.69 -18.76
N CYS A 339 -11.80 -20.67 -18.57
CA CYS A 339 -11.00 -21.21 -19.66
C CYS A 339 -10.80 -22.73 -19.54
N GLU A 340 -10.41 -23.36 -20.63
CA GLU A 340 -9.93 -24.75 -20.64
C GLU A 340 -8.53 -24.82 -19.98
N ASN A 341 -8.12 -25.99 -19.52
CA ASN A 341 -6.83 -26.18 -18.87
C ASN A 341 -5.65 -25.76 -19.76
N ASP A 342 -5.72 -26.07 -21.05
CA ASP A 342 -4.68 -25.71 -22.03
C ASP A 342 -4.64 -24.22 -22.37
N GLN A 343 -5.70 -23.47 -22.06
CA GLN A 343 -5.77 -22.02 -22.24
C GLN A 343 -5.22 -21.24 -21.04
N VAL A 344 -5.08 -21.84 -19.86
CA VAL A 344 -4.63 -21.15 -18.62
C VAL A 344 -3.33 -20.39 -18.83
N ARG A 345 -2.37 -21.03 -19.49
CA ARG A 345 -1.04 -20.45 -19.72
C ARG A 345 -1.08 -19.19 -20.60
N GLU A 346 -1.84 -19.24 -21.69
CA GLU A 346 -2.01 -18.10 -22.61
C GLU A 346 -2.75 -16.94 -21.93
N GLU A 347 -3.79 -17.24 -21.15
CA GLU A 347 -4.53 -16.23 -20.40
C GLU A 347 -3.67 -15.54 -19.35
N PHE A 348 -2.86 -16.29 -18.60
CA PHE A 348 -1.92 -15.68 -17.64
C PHE A 348 -0.88 -14.79 -18.31
N HIS A 349 -0.29 -15.22 -19.44
CA HIS A 349 0.65 -14.37 -20.18
C HIS A 349 -0.01 -13.08 -20.68
N SER A 350 -1.26 -13.15 -21.13
CA SER A 350 -2.03 -11.98 -21.54
C SER A 350 -2.28 -11.01 -20.37
N ILE A 351 -2.57 -11.53 -19.18
CA ILE A 351 -2.75 -10.73 -17.95
C ILE A 351 -1.43 -10.10 -17.52
N ILE A 352 -0.34 -10.85 -17.50
CA ILE A 352 1.01 -10.34 -17.17
C ILE A 352 1.37 -9.18 -18.11
N LYS A 353 1.14 -9.37 -19.41
CA LYS A 353 1.35 -8.30 -20.39
C LYS A 353 0.50 -7.07 -20.10
N MET A 354 -0.78 -7.26 -19.80
CA MET A 354 -1.69 -6.15 -19.44
C MET A 354 -1.17 -5.38 -18.21
N TYR A 355 -0.67 -6.06 -17.18
CA TYR A 355 -0.11 -5.42 -15.98
C TYR A 355 1.16 -4.64 -16.31
N HIS A 356 2.05 -5.26 -17.07
CA HIS A 356 3.27 -4.61 -17.54
C HIS A 356 2.95 -3.34 -18.36
N ASP A 357 1.96 -3.39 -19.26
CA ASP A 357 1.57 -2.25 -20.08
C ASP A 357 1.01 -1.10 -19.22
N TYR A 358 0.16 -1.39 -18.23
CA TYR A 358 -0.34 -0.39 -17.28
C TYR A 358 0.80 0.27 -16.49
N TYR A 359 1.68 -0.52 -15.92
CA TYR A 359 2.75 0.03 -15.05
C TYR A 359 3.82 0.76 -15.83
N THR A 360 4.16 0.29 -17.01
CA THR A 360 5.07 0.98 -17.92
C THR A 360 4.48 2.33 -18.33
N HIS A 361 3.22 2.36 -18.72
CA HIS A 361 2.55 3.61 -19.09
C HIS A 361 2.50 4.61 -17.93
N LEU A 362 2.13 4.16 -16.72
CA LEU A 362 2.08 4.99 -15.51
C LEU A 362 3.46 5.30 -14.92
N ARG A 363 4.54 4.74 -15.52
CA ARG A 363 5.93 4.88 -15.06
C ARG A 363 6.19 4.35 -13.64
N PHE A 364 5.44 3.33 -13.22
CA PHE A 364 5.77 2.58 -12.01
C PHE A 364 6.97 1.67 -12.28
N ALA A 365 8.17 2.10 -11.85
CA ALA A 365 9.40 1.41 -12.18
C ALA A 365 9.86 0.37 -11.14
N ASP A 366 9.41 0.48 -9.89
CA ASP A 366 9.88 -0.35 -8.78
C ASP A 366 8.73 -1.19 -8.20
N PHE A 367 8.55 -2.38 -8.78
CA PHE A 367 7.60 -3.37 -8.28
C PHE A 367 8.25 -4.75 -8.14
N ARG A 368 7.80 -5.52 -7.18
CA ARG A 368 8.20 -6.91 -6.93
C ARG A 368 7.01 -7.83 -7.22
N VAL A 369 7.28 -8.98 -7.79
CA VAL A 369 6.28 -10.03 -7.98
C VAL A 369 6.45 -11.09 -6.88
N CYS A 370 5.35 -11.49 -6.26
CA CYS A 370 5.30 -12.53 -5.26
C CYS A 370 4.33 -13.62 -5.70
N LEU A 371 4.79 -14.88 -5.68
CA LEU A 371 3.95 -16.06 -5.84
C LEU A 371 3.54 -16.54 -4.44
N SER A 372 2.28 -16.33 -4.10
CA SER A 372 1.69 -16.74 -2.83
C SER A 372 1.17 -18.16 -2.92
N LEU A 373 1.74 -19.05 -2.10
CA LEU A 373 1.47 -20.47 -2.04
C LEU A 373 0.58 -20.83 -0.83
N HIS A 374 -0.07 -21.99 -0.88
CA HIS A 374 -0.80 -22.49 0.27
C HIS A 374 0.16 -23.01 1.38
N ASP A 375 -0.40 -23.16 2.57
CA ASP A 375 0.23 -23.88 3.68
C ASP A 375 -0.55 -25.18 3.94
N PRO A 376 0.01 -26.35 3.67
CA PRO A 376 -0.65 -27.64 3.86
C PRO A 376 -1.10 -27.90 5.32
N ALA A 377 -0.51 -27.20 6.28
CA ALA A 377 -0.85 -27.34 7.69
C ALA A 377 -2.04 -26.46 8.14
N SER A 378 -2.58 -25.63 7.25
CA SER A 378 -3.64 -24.66 7.58
C SER A 378 -4.98 -25.07 7.01
N ASP A 379 -6.02 -25.07 7.86
CA ASP A 379 -7.41 -25.34 7.48
C ASP A 379 -8.03 -24.22 6.60
N LYS A 380 -7.30 -23.15 6.33
CA LYS A 380 -7.72 -22.04 5.45
C LYS A 380 -7.92 -22.48 4.01
N PHE A 381 -7.14 -23.44 3.53
CA PHE A 381 -7.05 -23.82 2.13
C PHE A 381 -7.96 -25.01 1.84
N VAL A 382 -8.80 -24.88 0.83
CA VAL A 382 -9.79 -25.90 0.46
C VAL A 382 -9.43 -26.55 -0.88
N GLY A 383 -9.86 -27.79 -1.10
CA GLY A 383 -9.59 -28.56 -2.32
C GLY A 383 -8.58 -29.68 -2.10
N ASP A 384 -8.21 -30.34 -3.19
CA ASP A 384 -7.28 -31.47 -3.21
C ASP A 384 -5.82 -30.98 -3.17
N GLN A 385 -4.98 -31.65 -2.40
CA GLN A 385 -3.56 -31.36 -2.27
C GLN A 385 -2.81 -31.48 -3.62
N GLU A 386 -3.15 -32.47 -4.44
CA GLU A 386 -2.52 -32.66 -5.75
C GLU A 386 -2.87 -31.50 -6.71
N GLU A 387 -4.10 -30.98 -6.66
CA GLU A 387 -4.53 -29.83 -7.46
C GLU A 387 -3.85 -28.54 -6.98
N TRP A 388 -3.59 -28.38 -5.67
CA TRP A 388 -2.79 -27.27 -5.15
C TRP A 388 -1.39 -27.29 -5.72
N GLU A 389 -0.67 -28.41 -5.59
CA GLU A 389 0.70 -28.57 -6.07
C GLU A 389 0.79 -28.34 -7.58
N ARG A 390 -0.18 -28.88 -8.33
CA ARG A 390 -0.28 -28.71 -9.78
C ARG A 390 -0.52 -27.26 -10.17
N SER A 391 -1.46 -26.58 -9.52
CA SER A 391 -1.82 -25.19 -9.82
C SER A 391 -0.68 -24.23 -9.47
N GLU A 392 0.00 -24.44 -8.34
CA GLU A 392 1.19 -23.68 -7.97
C GLU A 392 2.33 -23.87 -8.99
N GLN A 393 2.54 -25.11 -9.44
CA GLN A 393 3.56 -25.41 -10.45
C GLN A 393 3.25 -24.75 -11.79
N ILE A 394 2.00 -24.74 -12.22
CA ILE A 394 1.57 -24.03 -13.45
C ILE A 394 1.90 -22.53 -13.36
N VAL A 395 1.53 -21.85 -12.26
CA VAL A 395 1.81 -20.41 -12.12
C VAL A 395 3.31 -20.15 -12.04
N ARG A 396 4.07 -20.99 -11.34
CA ARG A 396 5.55 -20.89 -11.26
C ARG A 396 6.20 -20.98 -12.64
N GLU A 397 5.81 -21.97 -13.44
CA GLU A 397 6.33 -22.15 -14.80
C GLU A 397 6.00 -20.95 -15.69
N ILE A 398 4.80 -20.41 -15.62
CA ILE A 398 4.38 -19.23 -16.38
C ILE A 398 5.25 -18.02 -16.04
N LEU A 399 5.51 -17.78 -14.75
CA LEU A 399 6.37 -16.67 -14.31
C LEU A 399 7.81 -16.84 -14.80
N GLN A 400 8.34 -18.08 -14.76
CA GLN A 400 9.66 -18.41 -15.29
C GLN A 400 9.75 -18.19 -16.82
N GLU A 401 8.74 -18.64 -17.57
CA GLU A 401 8.65 -18.44 -19.02
C GLU A 401 8.58 -16.96 -19.39
N ALA A 402 7.83 -16.18 -18.61
CA ALA A 402 7.75 -14.74 -18.76
C ALA A 402 9.05 -14.01 -18.33
N LYS A 403 10.03 -14.74 -17.78
CA LYS A 403 11.31 -14.20 -17.25
C LYS A 403 11.10 -13.12 -16.19
N ILE A 404 10.12 -13.34 -15.33
CA ILE A 404 9.82 -12.46 -14.20
C ILE A 404 10.57 -13.00 -12.99
N ASP A 405 11.33 -12.13 -12.33
CA ASP A 405 11.90 -12.42 -11.01
C ASP A 405 10.78 -12.35 -9.97
N PHE A 406 10.63 -13.41 -9.18
CA PHE A 406 9.59 -13.49 -8.15
C PHE A 406 10.10 -14.19 -6.90
N ASP A 407 9.51 -13.82 -5.77
CA ASP A 407 9.67 -14.51 -4.49
C ASP A 407 8.46 -15.41 -4.22
N GLU A 408 8.65 -16.44 -3.39
CA GLU A 408 7.57 -17.33 -2.96
C GLU A 408 7.23 -17.11 -1.47
N GLU A 409 5.94 -16.94 -1.17
CA GLU A 409 5.45 -16.77 0.21
C GLU A 409 4.39 -17.83 0.53
N ARG A 410 4.65 -18.68 1.52
CA ARG A 410 3.70 -19.72 1.96
C ARG A 410 2.66 -19.18 2.92
N GLY A 411 1.43 -19.70 2.80
CA GLY A 411 0.30 -19.32 3.65
C GLY A 411 -0.48 -18.09 3.18
N GLU A 412 0.02 -17.40 2.15
CA GLU A 412 -0.57 -16.14 1.66
C GLU A 412 -1.50 -16.33 0.45
N ALA A 413 -1.62 -17.55 -0.09
CA ALA A 413 -2.55 -17.85 -1.18
C ALA A 413 -4.01 -17.54 -0.83
N ALA A 414 -4.86 -17.41 -1.85
CA ALA A 414 -6.31 -17.40 -1.66
C ALA A 414 -6.77 -18.78 -1.19
N PHE A 415 -7.94 -18.86 -0.54
CA PHE A 415 -8.42 -20.16 -0.02
C PHE A 415 -8.82 -21.16 -1.14
N TYR A 416 -8.90 -20.69 -2.38
CA TYR A 416 -9.32 -21.43 -3.57
C TYR A 416 -8.22 -21.61 -4.62
N GLY A 417 -7.02 -21.09 -4.40
CA GLY A 417 -5.92 -21.28 -5.35
C GLY A 417 -4.72 -20.34 -5.14
N PRO A 418 -3.60 -20.62 -5.82
CA PRO A 418 -2.39 -19.80 -5.77
C PRO A 418 -2.62 -18.42 -6.40
N LYS A 419 -1.82 -17.44 -5.98
CA LYS A 419 -1.91 -16.09 -6.53
C LYS A 419 -0.55 -15.46 -6.81
N MET A 420 -0.49 -14.72 -7.90
CA MET A 420 0.57 -13.78 -8.21
C MET A 420 0.16 -12.40 -7.71
N ASP A 421 0.93 -11.82 -6.81
CA ASP A 421 0.74 -10.47 -6.30
C ASP A 421 1.83 -9.54 -6.82
N ILE A 422 1.45 -8.33 -7.22
CA ILE A 422 2.40 -7.27 -7.54
C ILE A 422 2.47 -6.31 -6.36
N GLN A 423 3.67 -6.21 -5.79
CA GLN A 423 3.99 -5.37 -4.65
C GLN A 423 4.70 -4.10 -5.14
N VAL A 424 4.21 -2.95 -4.75
CA VAL A 424 4.86 -1.66 -5.01
C VAL A 424 5.42 -1.10 -3.71
N ARG A 425 6.65 -0.59 -3.76
CA ARG A 425 7.26 0.07 -2.60
C ARG A 425 6.87 1.54 -2.57
N ASN A 426 6.34 1.96 -1.44
CA ASN A 426 6.13 3.37 -1.20
C ASN A 426 7.48 4.08 -0.89
N LEU A 427 7.46 5.42 -0.77
CA LEU A 427 8.66 6.23 -0.56
C LEU A 427 9.49 5.85 0.68
N ILE A 428 8.88 5.24 1.69
CA ILE A 428 9.59 4.78 2.89
C ILE A 428 9.99 3.30 2.83
N GLY A 429 9.79 2.65 1.68
CA GLY A 429 10.18 1.25 1.43
C GLY A 429 9.16 0.22 1.89
N ARG A 430 7.98 0.62 2.38
CA ARG A 430 6.92 -0.33 2.75
C ARG A 430 6.26 -0.88 1.49
N GLU A 431 6.11 -2.20 1.43
CA GLU A 431 5.45 -2.89 0.32
C GLU A 431 3.93 -2.94 0.52
N GLU A 432 3.22 -2.69 -0.56
CA GLU A 432 1.76 -2.77 -0.61
C GLU A 432 1.34 -3.50 -1.90
N THR A 433 0.41 -4.45 -1.78
CA THR A 433 -0.14 -5.15 -2.95
C THR A 433 -1.02 -4.21 -3.77
N VAL A 434 -0.66 -4.02 -5.04
CA VAL A 434 -1.38 -3.15 -5.98
C VAL A 434 -2.24 -3.95 -6.93
N SER A 435 -1.76 -5.12 -7.37
CA SER A 435 -2.49 -5.97 -8.31
C SER A 435 -2.36 -7.44 -7.94
N THR A 436 -3.33 -8.23 -8.36
CA THR A 436 -3.36 -9.67 -8.09
C THR A 436 -3.90 -10.44 -9.28
N CYS A 437 -3.36 -11.63 -9.52
CA CYS A 437 -3.88 -12.62 -10.45
C CYS A 437 -3.89 -13.98 -9.76
N GLN A 438 -5.03 -14.67 -9.77
CA GLN A 438 -5.26 -15.88 -8.97
C GLN A 438 -5.80 -17.00 -9.86
N LEU A 439 -5.28 -18.20 -9.71
CA LEU A 439 -5.77 -19.39 -10.41
C LEU A 439 -6.66 -20.20 -9.47
N ASP A 440 -7.95 -20.26 -9.78
CA ASP A 440 -8.98 -20.92 -8.99
C ASP A 440 -9.40 -22.25 -9.67
N PHE A 441 -9.23 -23.33 -8.96
CA PHE A 441 -9.65 -24.68 -9.36
C PHE A 441 -10.81 -25.24 -8.51
N VAL A 442 -11.30 -24.46 -7.50
CA VAL A 442 -12.29 -24.90 -6.52
C VAL A 442 -13.70 -24.43 -6.86
N MET A 443 -13.85 -23.16 -7.29
CA MET A 443 -15.16 -22.54 -7.42
C MET A 443 -16.00 -23.12 -8.57
N ALA A 444 -15.37 -23.63 -9.63
CA ALA A 444 -16.07 -24.29 -10.71
C ALA A 444 -16.88 -25.50 -10.19
N GLU A 445 -16.33 -26.28 -9.26
CA GLU A 445 -17.02 -27.39 -8.62
C GLU A 445 -18.15 -26.91 -7.70
N ARG A 446 -17.87 -25.94 -6.83
CA ARG A 446 -18.86 -25.43 -5.87
C ARG A 446 -20.09 -24.80 -6.52
N PHE A 447 -19.89 -24.21 -7.70
CA PHE A 447 -20.99 -23.57 -8.45
C PHE A 447 -21.58 -24.44 -9.54
N ASP A 448 -21.11 -25.71 -9.69
CA ASP A 448 -21.46 -26.63 -10.79
C ASP A 448 -21.33 -25.95 -12.15
N LEU A 449 -20.18 -25.30 -12.37
CA LEU A 449 -19.90 -24.66 -13.65
C LEU A 449 -19.34 -25.68 -14.62
N GLU A 450 -19.97 -25.80 -15.78
CA GLU A 450 -19.59 -26.76 -16.80
C GLU A 450 -19.57 -26.10 -18.18
N TYR A 451 -18.81 -26.73 -19.09
CA TYR A 451 -18.87 -26.48 -20.52
C TYR A 451 -18.84 -27.80 -21.27
N THR A 452 -19.46 -27.85 -22.46
CA THR A 452 -19.37 -28.99 -23.34
C THR A 452 -18.04 -28.95 -24.10
N SER A 453 -17.19 -29.95 -23.88
CA SER A 453 -15.89 -30.08 -24.52
C SER A 453 -16.02 -30.47 -26.00
N ARG A 454 -14.90 -30.50 -26.73
CA ARG A 454 -14.86 -30.93 -28.14
C ARG A 454 -15.35 -32.37 -28.36
N ASP A 455 -15.19 -33.20 -27.32
CA ASP A 455 -15.59 -34.60 -27.32
C ASP A 455 -17.07 -34.80 -26.93
N GLY A 456 -17.79 -33.72 -26.64
CA GLY A 456 -19.19 -33.74 -26.21
C GLY A 456 -19.40 -34.03 -24.73
N GLU A 457 -18.33 -34.14 -23.95
CA GLU A 457 -18.36 -34.35 -22.50
C GLU A 457 -18.52 -33.05 -21.74
N ALA A 458 -19.19 -33.11 -20.59
CA ALA A 458 -19.23 -31.99 -19.63
C ALA A 458 -17.89 -31.92 -18.89
N LYS A 459 -17.25 -30.75 -18.92
CA LYS A 459 -15.99 -30.47 -18.19
C LYS A 459 -16.10 -29.18 -17.41
N ARG A 460 -15.34 -29.09 -16.32
CA ARG A 460 -15.27 -27.88 -15.48
C ARG A 460 -14.19 -26.94 -15.99
N PRO A 461 -14.47 -25.62 -16.11
CA PRO A 461 -13.46 -24.65 -16.49
C PRO A 461 -12.52 -24.35 -15.31
N TYR A 462 -11.27 -23.98 -15.59
CA TYR A 462 -10.45 -23.20 -14.66
C TYR A 462 -10.95 -21.75 -14.63
N ILE A 463 -10.76 -21.08 -13.50
CA ILE A 463 -11.17 -19.69 -13.33
C ILE A 463 -9.93 -18.87 -12.96
N ILE A 464 -9.69 -17.77 -13.68
CA ILE A 464 -8.64 -16.84 -13.35
C ILE A 464 -9.28 -15.56 -12.87
N HIS A 465 -8.94 -15.13 -11.64
CA HIS A 465 -9.34 -13.86 -11.07
C HIS A 465 -8.22 -12.85 -11.29
N ARG A 466 -8.55 -11.64 -11.75
CA ARG A 466 -7.54 -10.59 -11.93
C ARG A 466 -8.06 -9.21 -11.56
N ALA A 467 -7.20 -8.37 -10.97
CA ALA A 467 -7.47 -6.98 -10.64
C ALA A 467 -6.21 -6.13 -10.91
N PRO A 468 -6.00 -5.65 -12.15
CA PRO A 468 -4.78 -4.91 -12.54
C PRO A 468 -4.65 -3.56 -11.87
N LEU A 469 -5.77 -2.85 -11.66
CA LEU A 469 -5.82 -1.53 -11.05
C LEU A 469 -6.42 -1.59 -9.62
N SER A 470 -6.37 -2.77 -8.98
CA SER A 470 -6.85 -2.96 -7.61
C SER A 470 -8.28 -2.44 -7.39
N THR A 471 -8.45 -1.66 -6.33
CA THR A 471 -9.64 -0.81 -6.12
C THR A 471 -9.32 0.63 -6.49
N HIS A 472 -10.30 1.41 -6.91
CA HIS A 472 -10.10 2.85 -7.16
C HIS A 472 -9.44 3.54 -5.96
N GLU A 473 -9.89 3.22 -4.75
CA GLU A 473 -9.42 3.82 -3.52
C GLU A 473 -7.92 3.59 -3.35
N ARG A 474 -7.50 2.32 -3.36
CA ARG A 474 -6.10 1.96 -3.18
C ARG A 474 -5.23 2.47 -4.33
N PHE A 475 -5.66 2.28 -5.57
CA PHE A 475 -4.86 2.67 -6.73
C PHE A 475 -4.68 4.18 -6.83
N ILE A 476 -5.74 4.97 -6.61
CA ILE A 476 -5.66 6.43 -6.61
C ILE A 476 -4.79 6.93 -5.44
N SER A 477 -4.83 6.29 -4.26
CA SER A 477 -3.92 6.66 -3.18
C SER A 477 -2.45 6.53 -3.58
N PHE A 478 -2.09 5.46 -4.32
CA PHE A 478 -0.74 5.31 -4.89
C PHE A 478 -0.41 6.40 -5.90
N LEU A 479 -1.33 6.72 -6.81
CA LEU A 479 -1.11 7.79 -7.79
C LEU A 479 -0.91 9.15 -7.13
N ILE A 480 -1.69 9.46 -6.09
CA ILE A 480 -1.53 10.70 -5.31
C ILE A 480 -0.12 10.77 -4.70
N GLU A 481 0.33 9.70 -4.05
CA GLU A 481 1.65 9.67 -3.40
C GLU A 481 2.79 9.65 -4.42
N PHE A 482 2.67 8.85 -5.47
CA PHE A 482 3.69 8.70 -6.50
C PHE A 482 3.91 10.00 -7.28
N TYR A 483 2.84 10.63 -7.75
CA TYR A 483 2.93 11.90 -8.49
C TYR A 483 3.00 13.13 -7.57
N GLY A 484 2.84 12.97 -6.25
CA GLY A 484 2.74 14.09 -5.30
C GLY A 484 1.56 15.03 -5.63
N GLY A 485 0.47 14.47 -6.14
CA GLY A 485 -0.74 15.19 -6.57
C GLY A 485 -0.64 15.87 -7.94
N ALA A 486 0.52 15.83 -8.61
CA ALA A 486 0.70 16.40 -9.95
C ALA A 486 0.36 15.37 -11.03
N PHE A 487 -0.91 15.26 -11.37
CA PHE A 487 -1.42 14.31 -12.37
C PHE A 487 -1.10 14.75 -13.81
N PRO A 488 -0.97 13.80 -14.76
CA PRO A 488 -0.86 14.14 -16.18
C PRO A 488 -2.15 14.78 -16.69
N THR A 489 -2.05 15.53 -17.77
CA THR A 489 -3.17 16.30 -18.36
C THR A 489 -4.43 15.47 -18.56
N TRP A 490 -4.32 14.26 -19.09
CA TRP A 490 -5.50 13.42 -19.37
C TRP A 490 -6.29 13.06 -18.12
N MET A 491 -5.62 12.87 -16.98
CA MET A 491 -6.20 12.46 -15.70
C MET A 491 -6.56 13.65 -14.80
N SER A 492 -5.93 14.82 -15.02
CA SER A 492 -6.07 15.97 -14.13
C SER A 492 -7.51 16.49 -14.04
N PRO A 493 -8.03 16.77 -12.83
CA PRO A 493 -9.34 17.39 -12.64
C PRO A 493 -9.49 18.74 -13.34
N ASN A 494 -8.48 19.60 -13.21
CA ASN A 494 -8.32 20.82 -13.99
C ASN A 494 -7.15 20.64 -14.95
N GLN A 495 -7.43 20.57 -16.26
CA GLN A 495 -6.40 20.30 -17.27
C GLN A 495 -5.63 21.56 -17.65
N VAL A 496 -6.29 22.72 -17.60
CA VAL A 496 -5.71 24.01 -17.98
C VAL A 496 -6.24 25.12 -17.07
N SER A 497 -5.33 25.85 -16.42
CA SER A 497 -5.65 27.13 -15.79
C SER A 497 -5.30 28.27 -16.74
N ILE A 498 -6.29 29.05 -17.18
CA ILE A 498 -6.13 30.19 -18.06
C ILE A 498 -5.97 31.43 -17.19
N ILE A 499 -4.83 32.11 -17.32
CA ILE A 499 -4.42 33.20 -16.41
C ILE A 499 -4.22 34.49 -17.23
N PRO A 500 -5.22 35.35 -17.33
CA PRO A 500 -5.06 36.67 -17.96
C PRO A 500 -4.12 37.53 -17.12
N VAL A 501 -3.19 38.24 -17.76
CA VAL A 501 -2.24 39.14 -17.05
C VAL A 501 -2.96 40.32 -16.41
N GLY A 502 -4.05 40.77 -17.03
CA GLY A 502 -4.85 41.88 -16.55
C GLY A 502 -6.28 41.81 -17.08
N GLU A 503 -7.16 42.66 -16.54
CA GLU A 503 -8.58 42.68 -16.85
C GLU A 503 -8.88 42.95 -18.35
N HIS A 504 -8.00 43.71 -19.05
CA HIS A 504 -8.14 44.07 -20.45
C HIS A 504 -8.03 42.88 -21.43
N VAL A 505 -7.61 41.71 -20.98
CA VAL A 505 -7.54 40.48 -21.80
C VAL A 505 -8.43 39.36 -21.24
N ALA A 506 -9.29 39.67 -20.26
CA ALA A 506 -10.19 38.70 -19.65
C ALA A 506 -11.20 38.13 -20.66
N ASP A 507 -11.73 38.94 -21.56
CA ASP A 507 -12.67 38.49 -22.60
C ASP A 507 -12.07 37.39 -23.48
N TYR A 508 -10.80 37.53 -23.87
CA TYR A 508 -10.09 36.52 -24.66
C TYR A 508 -9.84 35.23 -23.85
N ALA A 509 -9.54 35.37 -22.58
CA ALA A 509 -9.37 34.21 -21.67
C ALA A 509 -10.70 33.43 -21.54
N HIS A 510 -11.84 34.11 -21.43
CA HIS A 510 -13.17 33.48 -21.40
C HIS A 510 -13.56 32.86 -22.76
N GLU A 511 -13.18 33.48 -23.88
CA GLU A 511 -13.35 32.88 -25.22
C GLU A 511 -12.59 31.54 -25.32
N ILE A 512 -11.33 31.52 -24.87
CA ILE A 512 -10.52 30.28 -24.80
C ILE A 512 -11.18 29.23 -23.94
N HIS A 513 -11.65 29.59 -22.74
CA HIS A 513 -12.35 28.67 -21.84
C HIS A 513 -13.60 28.07 -22.49
N ALA A 514 -14.42 28.87 -23.12
CA ALA A 514 -15.62 28.40 -23.84
C ALA A 514 -15.24 27.43 -24.97
N LEU A 515 -14.16 27.72 -25.71
CA LEU A 515 -13.66 26.85 -26.77
C LEU A 515 -13.14 25.53 -26.23
N LEU A 516 -12.34 25.54 -25.15
CA LEU A 516 -11.86 24.33 -24.49
C LEU A 516 -13.00 23.47 -23.93
N THR A 517 -13.99 24.10 -23.31
CA THR A 517 -15.21 23.44 -22.79
C THR A 517 -16.00 22.75 -23.92
N SER A 518 -16.14 23.41 -25.10
CA SER A 518 -16.80 22.80 -26.26
C SER A 518 -16.12 21.54 -26.79
N LYS A 519 -14.81 21.40 -26.48
CA LYS A 519 -13.97 20.22 -26.81
C LYS A 519 -13.85 19.24 -25.64
N LEU A 520 -14.63 19.43 -24.58
CA LEU A 520 -14.61 18.61 -23.35
C LEU A 520 -13.26 18.64 -22.65
N ILE A 521 -12.53 19.74 -22.72
CA ILE A 521 -11.29 19.97 -21.95
C ILE A 521 -11.69 20.73 -20.68
N ARG A 522 -11.33 20.18 -19.53
CA ARG A 522 -11.57 20.76 -18.21
C ARG A 522 -10.61 21.92 -17.99
N SER A 523 -11.13 23.13 -17.96
CA SER A 523 -10.35 24.36 -17.78
C SER A 523 -11.05 25.33 -16.86
N GLU A 524 -10.32 26.26 -16.31
CA GLU A 524 -10.82 27.37 -15.51
C GLU A 524 -10.09 28.66 -15.86
N VAL A 525 -10.77 29.80 -15.69
CA VAL A 525 -10.16 31.13 -15.83
C VAL A 525 -9.92 31.68 -14.42
N ASP A 526 -8.66 32.01 -14.08
CA ASP A 526 -8.35 32.75 -12.85
C ASP A 526 -8.24 34.24 -13.16
N ASP A 527 -9.38 34.92 -13.19
CA ASP A 527 -9.53 36.38 -13.33
C ASP A 527 -9.80 37.07 -11.99
N SER A 528 -9.49 36.37 -10.89
CA SER A 528 -9.63 36.91 -9.53
C SER A 528 -8.86 38.23 -9.35
N SER A 529 -9.26 39.03 -8.36
CA SER A 529 -8.61 40.31 -8.01
C SER A 529 -7.17 40.16 -7.47
N ALA A 530 -6.68 38.90 -7.36
CA ALA A 530 -5.31 38.60 -6.94
C ALA A 530 -4.31 39.05 -8.02
N GLY A 531 -3.14 39.56 -7.60
CA GLY A 531 -2.08 39.90 -8.57
C GLY A 531 -1.62 38.69 -9.37
N PHE A 532 -1.17 38.90 -10.61
CA PHE A 532 -0.74 37.87 -11.55
C PHE A 532 0.15 36.79 -10.93
N GLY A 533 1.22 37.18 -10.22
CA GLY A 533 2.13 36.21 -9.58
C GLY A 533 1.45 35.32 -8.54
N LYS A 534 0.40 35.82 -7.84
CA LYS A 534 -0.38 35.03 -6.89
C LYS A 534 -1.28 34.03 -7.63
N ARG A 535 -1.90 34.41 -8.74
CA ARG A 535 -2.73 33.52 -9.57
C ARG A 535 -1.89 32.38 -10.16
N VAL A 536 -0.72 32.66 -10.70
CA VAL A 536 0.23 31.62 -11.13
C VAL A 536 0.64 30.70 -9.96
N ARG A 537 0.88 31.27 -8.78
CA ARG A 537 1.20 30.47 -7.59
C ARG A 537 0.03 29.57 -7.16
N ASN A 538 -1.20 30.06 -7.25
CA ASN A 538 -2.40 29.26 -6.95
C ASN A 538 -2.47 28.04 -7.85
N ALA A 539 -2.32 28.19 -9.17
CA ALA A 539 -2.32 27.09 -10.13
C ALA A 539 -1.18 26.07 -9.84
N ILE A 540 0.01 26.53 -9.40
CA ILE A 540 1.10 25.65 -8.98
C ILE A 540 0.73 24.89 -7.70
N VAL A 541 0.09 25.53 -6.73
CA VAL A 541 -0.33 24.89 -5.47
C VAL A 541 -1.41 23.84 -5.75
N SER A 542 -2.37 24.14 -6.63
CA SER A 542 -3.41 23.21 -7.09
C SER A 542 -2.87 22.11 -8.02
N LYS A 543 -1.55 22.07 -8.29
CA LYS A 543 -0.91 21.06 -9.15
C LYS A 543 -1.48 21.01 -10.57
N THR A 544 -2.05 22.11 -11.08
CA THR A 544 -2.58 22.16 -12.44
C THR A 544 -1.48 21.92 -13.46
N PRO A 545 -1.60 20.92 -14.35
CA PRO A 545 -0.51 20.55 -15.26
C PRO A 545 -0.16 21.64 -16.25
N ASN A 546 -1.14 22.39 -16.74
CA ASN A 546 -0.97 23.40 -17.76
C ASN A 546 -1.52 24.76 -17.30
N MET A 547 -0.72 25.80 -17.44
CA MET A 547 -1.10 27.18 -17.22
C MET A 547 -0.95 27.93 -18.54
N TRP A 548 -2.04 28.48 -19.06
CA TRP A 548 -2.02 29.32 -20.26
C TRP A 548 -2.08 30.78 -19.84
N ILE A 549 -0.98 31.48 -20.07
CA ILE A 549 -0.81 32.88 -19.71
C ILE A 549 -1.25 33.73 -20.91
N ILE A 550 -2.11 34.71 -20.66
CA ILE A 550 -2.72 35.57 -21.68
C ILE A 550 -2.36 37.01 -21.37
N GLY A 551 -1.47 37.58 -22.18
CA GLY A 551 -1.15 39.02 -22.20
C GLY A 551 -1.79 39.72 -23.41
N GLY A 552 -1.43 41.01 -23.59
CA GLY A 552 -1.91 41.82 -24.72
C GLY A 552 -1.44 41.26 -26.07
N ASP A 553 -0.18 40.84 -26.16
CA ASP A 553 0.43 40.28 -27.39
C ASP A 553 -0.24 38.96 -27.77
N GLU A 554 -0.53 38.10 -26.76
CA GLU A 554 -1.23 36.85 -26.99
C GLU A 554 -2.66 37.07 -27.47
N ALA A 555 -3.37 38.05 -26.89
CA ALA A 555 -4.73 38.38 -27.34
C ALA A 555 -4.76 38.93 -28.77
N GLU A 556 -3.81 39.80 -29.15
CA GLU A 556 -3.72 40.36 -30.51
C GLU A 556 -3.33 39.30 -31.55
N SER A 557 -2.37 38.43 -31.23
CA SER A 557 -1.88 37.39 -32.16
C SER A 557 -2.67 36.09 -32.12
N ARG A 558 -3.73 36.02 -31.29
CA ARG A 558 -4.50 34.78 -31.02
C ARG A 558 -3.63 33.59 -30.66
N SER A 559 -2.75 33.83 -29.70
CA SER A 559 -1.80 32.85 -29.19
C SER A 559 -1.95 32.69 -27.67
N ILE A 560 -1.18 31.81 -27.08
CA ILE A 560 -1.04 31.61 -25.63
C ILE A 560 0.42 31.40 -25.28
N THR A 561 0.84 31.83 -24.08
CA THR A 561 2.11 31.41 -23.52
C THR A 561 1.88 30.25 -22.58
N TRP A 562 2.42 29.07 -22.93
CA TRP A 562 2.18 27.79 -22.23
C TRP A 562 3.23 27.53 -21.18
N ARG A 563 2.83 27.51 -19.93
CA ARG A 563 3.64 27.10 -18.81
C ARG A 563 3.16 25.77 -18.27
N ARG A 564 4.03 24.76 -18.17
CA ARG A 564 3.70 23.48 -17.53
C ARG A 564 4.17 23.45 -16.08
N TYR A 565 3.49 22.64 -15.26
CA TYR A 565 3.90 22.36 -13.89
C TYR A 565 5.30 21.74 -13.87
N SER A 566 6.21 22.27 -13.04
CA SER A 566 7.61 21.81 -12.88
C SER A 566 8.50 21.85 -14.14
N VAL A 567 8.06 22.46 -15.25
CA VAL A 567 8.87 22.65 -16.47
C VAL A 567 9.26 24.11 -16.61
N LYS A 568 10.53 24.37 -16.96
CA LYS A 568 11.03 25.75 -17.07
C LYS A 568 10.67 26.41 -18.39
N ASP A 569 10.58 25.62 -19.45
CA ASP A 569 10.27 26.12 -20.79
C ASP A 569 8.83 26.64 -20.87
N GLN A 570 8.65 27.79 -21.56
CA GLN A 570 7.37 28.47 -21.68
C GLN A 570 7.19 28.98 -23.13
N PRO A 571 6.86 28.08 -24.07
CA PRO A 571 6.66 28.48 -25.47
C PRO A 571 5.39 29.32 -25.63
N THR A 572 5.42 30.27 -26.56
CA THR A 572 4.25 30.95 -27.07
C THR A 572 3.77 30.25 -28.34
N LEU A 573 2.51 29.82 -28.36
CA LEU A 573 1.95 29.01 -29.44
C LEU A 573 0.65 29.63 -29.97
N PRO A 574 0.36 29.53 -31.29
CA PRO A 574 -0.96 29.80 -31.82
C PRO A 574 -2.01 28.98 -31.08
N LEU A 575 -3.16 29.58 -30.81
CA LEU A 575 -4.23 28.96 -30.01
C LEU A 575 -4.70 27.61 -30.57
N ASP A 576 -4.87 27.51 -31.90
CA ASP A 576 -5.25 26.28 -32.58
C ASP A 576 -4.26 25.15 -32.33
N LYS A 577 -2.94 25.44 -32.44
CA LYS A 577 -1.86 24.49 -32.17
C LYS A 577 -1.83 24.04 -30.72
N ALA A 578 -2.03 24.97 -29.79
CA ALA A 578 -2.09 24.66 -28.37
C ALA A 578 -3.29 23.73 -28.03
N ILE A 579 -4.44 23.96 -28.64
CA ILE A 579 -5.61 23.09 -28.48
C ILE A 579 -5.36 21.70 -29.06
N ASP A 580 -4.82 21.61 -30.27
CA ASP A 580 -4.51 20.31 -30.91
C ASP A 580 -3.53 19.51 -30.06
N ALA A 581 -2.51 20.17 -29.50
CA ALA A 581 -1.57 19.54 -28.58
C ALA A 581 -2.26 18.98 -27.31
N LEU A 582 -3.14 19.76 -26.67
CA LEU A 582 -3.91 19.27 -25.52
C LEU A 582 -4.80 18.08 -25.85
N LEU A 583 -5.46 18.10 -27.01
CA LEU A 583 -6.29 16.99 -27.48
C LEU A 583 -5.45 15.73 -27.69
N THR A 584 -4.25 15.87 -28.28
CA THR A 584 -3.29 14.76 -28.44
C THR A 584 -2.83 14.23 -27.08
N MET A 585 -2.42 15.11 -26.16
CA MET A 585 -1.99 14.72 -24.80
C MET A 585 -3.08 13.93 -24.07
N ARG A 586 -4.34 14.32 -24.26
CA ARG A 586 -5.50 13.63 -23.66
C ARG A 586 -5.80 12.29 -24.35
N SER A 587 -5.88 12.27 -25.69
CA SER A 587 -6.26 11.06 -26.44
C SER A 587 -5.21 9.96 -26.38
N GLU A 588 -3.92 10.33 -26.35
CA GLU A 588 -2.80 9.41 -26.22
C GLU A 588 -2.43 9.13 -24.76
N ARG A 589 -3.14 9.72 -23.80
CA ARG A 589 -2.86 9.62 -22.36
C ARG A 589 -1.41 9.87 -22.00
N MET A 590 -0.83 10.93 -22.59
CA MET A 590 0.58 11.25 -22.38
C MET A 590 0.88 11.51 -20.91
N MET A 591 2.04 11.03 -20.45
CA MET A 591 2.53 11.22 -19.07
C MET A 591 3.33 12.54 -18.96
N ASP A 592 2.70 13.63 -19.33
CA ASP A 592 3.24 14.98 -19.41
C ASP A 592 3.52 15.63 -18.05
N ASN A 593 3.12 15.02 -16.95
CA ASN A 593 3.53 15.39 -15.60
C ASN A 593 5.03 15.11 -15.31
N PHE A 594 5.69 14.37 -16.18
CA PHE A 594 7.14 14.19 -16.14
C PHE A 594 7.83 15.19 -17.07
N ALA A 595 8.92 15.79 -16.57
CA ALA A 595 9.60 16.90 -17.26
C ALA A 595 10.30 16.48 -18.57
N ASP A 596 10.60 15.20 -18.76
CA ASP A 596 11.20 14.63 -19.97
C ASP A 596 10.20 14.38 -21.11
N VAL A 597 8.90 14.54 -20.85
CA VAL A 597 7.84 14.42 -21.88
C VAL A 597 7.57 15.79 -22.50
N ASN A 598 7.81 15.92 -23.79
CA ASN A 598 7.56 17.15 -24.55
C ASN A 598 6.08 17.26 -24.95
N ILE A 599 5.58 18.50 -25.08
CA ILE A 599 4.28 18.75 -25.69
C ILE A 599 4.34 18.44 -27.20
N PRO A 600 3.27 17.84 -27.77
CA PRO A 600 3.24 17.46 -29.18
C PRO A 600 2.83 18.67 -30.06
N VAL A 601 3.80 19.57 -30.34
CA VAL A 601 3.62 20.78 -31.17
C VAL A 601 4.32 20.68 -32.49
#